data_8b17c30202ce1cdbbb54f8fe82034215
#
_entry.id   8b17c30202ce1cdbbb54f8fe82034215
#
_cell.length_a   1.000
_cell.length_b   1.000
_cell.length_c   1.000
_cell.angle_alpha   90.00
_cell.angle_beta   90.00
_cell.angle_gamma   90.00
#
_symmetry.space_group_name_H-M   'P 1'
#
loop_
_entity.id
_entity.type
_entity.pdbx_description
1 polymer ?
#
loop_
_entity_poly.entity_id
_entity_poly.type
_entity_poly.pdbx_seq_one_letter_code
_entity_poly.pdbx_strand_id
1 'polypeptide(L)'
;MPNPGSGRDDEHVIFRQYLDAVGLQGLASAETAGLHTSEWYALSLLTREGSLTSGELATRTGLTTGATTRLIDRLERAGYARRTPDPTDRRRVHVEPVPDALDHVEEVVGPARRRLAAVLAHCTPDQRALILDYFALAAPAFRAATEEIRAAAPRRRTRKSG
;
A
#
# COMPACT_ATOMS: atom_id res chain seq x y z
N MET A 1 33.42 -28.55 4.19
CA MET A 1 33.25 -27.14 4.55
C MET A 1 32.09 -26.61 3.73
N PRO A 2 30.95 -26.21 4.30
CA PRO A 2 29.88 -25.55 3.54
C PRO A 2 30.40 -24.22 3.01
N ASN A 3 30.16 -23.95 1.74
CA ASN A 3 30.52 -22.72 1.05
C ASN A 3 29.77 -21.52 1.68
N PRO A 4 30.47 -20.50 2.23
CA PRO A 4 29.80 -19.35 2.89
C PRO A 4 29.01 -18.45 1.92
N GLY A 5 29.06 -18.71 0.61
CA GLY A 5 28.31 -18.03 -0.42
C GLY A 5 26.89 -18.57 -0.62
N SER A 6 26.62 -19.84 -0.38
CA SER A 6 25.33 -20.46 -0.67
C SER A 6 24.20 -19.93 0.25
N GLY A 7 24.48 -19.63 1.51
CA GLY A 7 23.47 -19.16 2.47
C GLY A 7 22.92 -17.76 2.14
N ARG A 8 23.77 -16.85 1.65
CA ARG A 8 23.31 -15.49 1.27
C ARG A 8 22.50 -15.50 -0.02
N ASP A 9 22.88 -16.35 -0.97
CA ASP A 9 22.13 -16.47 -2.22
C ASP A 9 20.73 -17.04 -1.96
N ASP A 10 20.63 -18.02 -1.06
CA ASP A 10 19.36 -18.60 -0.64
C ASP A 10 18.47 -17.58 0.12
N GLU A 11 19.04 -16.76 1.01
CA GLU A 11 18.33 -15.70 1.71
C GLU A 11 17.75 -14.66 0.73
N HIS A 12 18.52 -14.22 -0.25
CA HIS A 12 18.07 -13.31 -1.30
C HIS A 12 16.94 -13.89 -2.14
N VAL A 13 17.03 -15.17 -2.48
CA VAL A 13 15.98 -15.86 -3.26
C VAL A 13 14.69 -15.93 -2.46
N ILE A 14 14.75 -16.35 -1.20
CA ILE A 14 13.58 -16.43 -0.30
C ILE A 14 12.92 -15.06 -0.14
N PHE A 15 13.72 -14.03 0.12
CA PHE A 15 13.21 -12.67 0.28
C PHE A 15 12.53 -12.15 -1.01
N ARG A 16 13.15 -12.38 -2.18
CA ARG A 16 12.57 -12.00 -3.47
C ARG A 16 11.25 -12.73 -3.73
N GLN A 17 11.19 -14.03 -3.50
CA GLN A 17 9.97 -14.82 -3.65
C GLN A 17 8.84 -14.30 -2.75
N TYR A 18 9.16 -13.90 -1.52
CA TYR A 18 8.20 -13.29 -0.63
C TYR A 18 7.66 -11.96 -1.18
N LEU A 19 8.55 -11.06 -1.63
CA LEU A 19 8.14 -9.77 -2.21
C LEU A 19 7.30 -9.95 -3.48
N ASP A 20 7.66 -10.90 -4.35
CA ASP A 20 6.90 -11.22 -5.56
C ASP A 20 5.50 -11.73 -5.21
N ALA A 21 5.37 -12.60 -4.21
CA ALA A 21 4.09 -13.10 -3.74
C ALA A 21 3.21 -11.99 -3.13
N VAL A 22 3.79 -11.08 -2.33
CA VAL A 22 3.09 -9.91 -1.79
C VAL A 22 2.64 -8.96 -2.91
N GLY A 23 3.51 -8.70 -3.88
CA GLY A 23 3.18 -7.88 -5.05
C GLY A 23 2.02 -8.47 -5.86
N LEU A 24 2.09 -9.76 -6.17
CA LEU A 24 1.03 -10.47 -6.90
C LEU A 24 -0.30 -10.46 -6.13
N GLN A 25 -0.28 -10.64 -4.81
CA GLN A 25 -1.46 -10.55 -3.98
C GLN A 25 -2.08 -9.14 -4.04
N GLY A 26 -1.26 -8.10 -4.00
CA GLY A 26 -1.72 -6.71 -4.13
C GLY A 26 -2.39 -6.43 -5.49
N LEU A 27 -1.83 -6.96 -6.59
CA LEU A 27 -2.42 -6.87 -7.93
C LEU A 27 -3.78 -7.57 -7.99
N ALA A 28 -3.86 -8.82 -7.53
CA ALA A 28 -5.09 -9.60 -7.50
C ALA A 28 -6.18 -8.94 -6.64
N SER A 29 -5.80 -8.34 -5.51
CA SER A 29 -6.73 -7.61 -4.65
C SER A 29 -7.30 -6.37 -5.35
N ALA A 30 -6.47 -5.59 -6.03
CA ALA A 30 -6.91 -4.43 -6.79
C ALA A 30 -7.88 -4.84 -7.90
N GLU A 31 -7.55 -5.89 -8.67
CA GLU A 31 -8.39 -6.43 -9.74
C GLU A 31 -9.74 -6.92 -9.19
N THR A 32 -9.74 -7.68 -8.10
CA THR A 32 -10.98 -8.17 -7.44
C THR A 32 -11.87 -7.03 -6.97
N ALA A 33 -11.27 -5.95 -6.47
CA ALA A 33 -11.99 -4.74 -6.06
C ALA A 33 -12.43 -3.84 -7.22
N GLY A 34 -12.08 -4.18 -8.47
CA GLY A 34 -12.36 -3.33 -9.64
C GLY A 34 -11.58 -2.02 -9.65
N LEU A 35 -10.43 -1.96 -8.97
CA LEU A 35 -9.61 -0.78 -8.78
C LEU A 35 -8.26 -0.90 -9.51
N HIS A 36 -7.68 0.24 -9.87
CA HIS A 36 -6.26 0.28 -10.23
C HIS A 36 -5.38 0.11 -8.98
N THR A 37 -4.16 -0.37 -9.15
CA THR A 37 -3.22 -0.59 -8.03
C THR A 37 -2.97 0.66 -7.20
N SER A 38 -2.92 1.85 -7.81
CA SER A 38 -2.78 3.12 -7.09
C SER A 38 -4.03 3.47 -6.26
N GLU A 39 -5.20 3.13 -6.74
CA GLU A 39 -6.47 3.31 -6.01
C GLU A 39 -6.59 2.33 -4.85
N TRP A 40 -6.24 1.07 -5.08
CA TRP A 40 -6.17 0.06 -4.04
C TRP A 40 -5.19 0.46 -2.93
N TYR A 41 -3.99 0.96 -3.30
CA TYR A 41 -3.03 1.46 -2.33
C TYR A 41 -3.57 2.66 -1.55
N ALA A 42 -4.20 3.64 -2.21
CA ALA A 42 -4.81 4.78 -1.53
C ALA A 42 -5.95 4.34 -0.59
N LEU A 43 -6.78 3.39 -1.01
CA LEU A 43 -7.82 2.81 -0.15
C LEU A 43 -7.22 2.13 1.07
N SER A 44 -6.14 1.38 0.93
CA SER A 44 -5.42 0.76 2.06
C SER A 44 -4.84 1.79 3.03
N LEU A 45 -4.45 2.98 2.55
CA LEU A 45 -4.06 4.09 3.42
C LEU A 45 -5.26 4.62 4.21
N LEU A 46 -6.37 4.86 3.54
CA LEU A 46 -7.60 5.37 4.16
C LEU A 46 -8.17 4.38 5.20
N THR A 47 -8.18 3.09 4.90
CA THR A 47 -8.66 2.06 5.85
C THR A 47 -7.79 1.96 7.11
N ARG A 48 -6.50 2.23 6.99
CA ARG A 48 -5.57 2.20 8.13
C ARG A 48 -5.63 3.48 8.96
N GLU A 49 -5.82 4.63 8.35
CA GLU A 49 -5.66 5.94 8.98
C GLU A 49 -6.99 6.67 9.23
N GLY A 50 -8.06 6.14 8.65
CA GLY A 50 -9.43 6.64 8.81
C GLY A 50 -9.75 7.80 7.89
N SER A 51 -8.98 8.88 7.92
CA SER A 51 -9.24 10.09 7.13
C SER A 51 -7.93 10.77 6.75
N LEU A 52 -7.83 11.21 5.50
CA LEU A 52 -6.66 11.93 4.98
C LEU A 52 -7.12 13.08 4.09
N THR A 53 -6.38 14.18 4.12
CA THR A 53 -6.58 15.25 3.13
C THR A 53 -6.07 14.82 1.75
N SER A 54 -6.56 15.46 0.70
CA SER A 54 -6.06 15.24 -0.67
C SER A 54 -4.55 15.48 -0.79
N GLY A 55 -4.00 16.44 -0.03
CA GLY A 55 -2.55 16.71 0.01
C GLY A 55 -1.76 15.58 0.65
N GLU A 56 -2.24 15.03 1.77
CA GLU A 56 -1.62 13.88 2.43
C GLU A 56 -1.66 12.63 1.54
N LEU A 57 -2.79 12.38 0.87
CA LEU A 57 -2.89 11.30 -0.11
C LEU A 57 -1.90 11.48 -1.26
N ALA A 58 -1.77 12.71 -1.80
CA ALA A 58 -0.81 13.02 -2.85
C ALA A 58 0.63 12.71 -2.41
N THR A 59 1.01 13.16 -1.23
CA THR A 59 2.34 12.92 -0.66
C THR A 59 2.62 11.43 -0.49
N ARG A 60 1.68 10.69 0.12
CA ARG A 60 1.87 9.25 0.42
C ARG A 60 1.82 8.36 -0.83
N THR A 61 0.98 8.70 -1.80
CA THR A 61 0.92 7.97 -3.07
C THR A 61 2.01 8.38 -4.06
N GLY A 62 2.63 9.56 -3.85
CA GLY A 62 3.60 10.14 -4.78
C GLY A 62 2.97 10.61 -6.09
N LEU A 63 1.68 10.88 -6.10
CA LEU A 63 0.94 11.37 -7.26
C LEU A 63 0.93 12.91 -7.29
N THR A 64 0.82 13.47 -8.49
CA THR A 64 0.55 14.91 -8.65
C THR A 64 -0.85 15.26 -8.14
N THR A 65 -1.09 16.51 -7.75
CA THR A 65 -2.40 16.98 -7.28
C THR A 65 -3.53 16.58 -8.23
N GLY A 66 -3.36 16.79 -9.54
CA GLY A 66 -4.37 16.44 -10.54
C GLY A 66 -4.60 14.92 -10.67
N ALA A 67 -3.55 14.11 -10.51
CA ALA A 67 -3.69 12.65 -10.51
C ALA A 67 -4.39 12.16 -9.24
N THR A 68 -4.08 12.77 -8.08
CA THR A 68 -4.73 12.47 -6.81
C THR A 68 -6.21 12.83 -6.85
N THR A 69 -6.58 13.99 -7.40
CA THR A 69 -7.99 14.37 -7.57
C THR A 69 -8.74 13.31 -8.37
N ARG A 70 -8.21 12.90 -9.53
CA ARG A 70 -8.81 11.85 -10.36
C ARG A 70 -8.91 10.49 -9.66
N LEU A 71 -7.90 10.15 -8.86
CA LEU A 71 -7.92 8.93 -8.04
C LEU A 71 -9.06 8.97 -7.02
N ILE A 72 -9.20 10.08 -6.29
CA ILE A 72 -10.28 10.27 -5.31
C ILE A 72 -11.65 10.21 -6.01
N ASP A 73 -11.82 10.89 -7.15
CA ASP A 73 -13.06 10.84 -7.93
C ASP A 73 -13.44 9.42 -8.36
N ARG A 74 -12.44 8.57 -8.64
CA ARG A 74 -12.70 7.17 -8.98
C ARG A 74 -13.08 6.33 -7.77
N LEU A 75 -12.40 6.53 -6.63
CA LEU A 75 -12.77 5.88 -5.37
C LEU A 75 -14.19 6.25 -4.93
N GLU A 76 -14.59 7.51 -5.08
CA GLU A 76 -15.96 7.94 -4.78
C GLU A 76 -16.99 7.31 -5.72
N ARG A 77 -16.72 7.31 -7.02
CA ARG A 77 -17.62 6.67 -8.00
C ARG A 77 -17.76 5.17 -7.80
N ALA A 78 -16.71 4.53 -7.32
CA ALA A 78 -16.73 3.11 -7.00
C ALA A 78 -17.33 2.80 -5.61
N GLY A 79 -17.72 3.83 -4.82
CA GLY A 79 -18.32 3.67 -3.51
C GLY A 79 -17.35 3.33 -2.39
N TYR A 80 -16.04 3.48 -2.60
CA TYR A 80 -15.03 3.13 -1.60
C TYR A 80 -14.64 4.28 -0.67
N ALA A 81 -14.81 5.52 -1.11
CA ALA A 81 -14.46 6.69 -0.33
C ALA A 81 -15.49 7.80 -0.52
N ARG A 82 -15.44 8.76 0.38
CA ARG A 82 -16.23 9.99 0.28
C ARG A 82 -15.40 11.20 0.71
N ARG A 83 -15.74 12.37 0.18
CA ARG A 83 -15.20 13.64 0.64
C ARG A 83 -16.05 14.18 1.77
N THR A 84 -15.41 14.66 2.83
CA THR A 84 -16.04 15.33 3.96
C THR A 84 -15.38 16.68 4.21
N PRO A 85 -16.17 17.76 4.46
CA PRO A 85 -15.59 19.03 4.86
C PRO A 85 -14.86 18.91 6.20
N ASP A 86 -13.73 19.62 6.34
CA ASP A 86 -13.08 19.74 7.63
C ASP A 86 -13.97 20.53 8.59
N PRO A 87 -14.22 20.08 9.81
CA PRO A 87 -15.09 20.76 10.76
C PRO A 87 -14.54 22.11 11.24
N THR A 88 -13.22 22.32 11.12
CA THR A 88 -12.53 23.53 11.61
C THR A 88 -12.11 24.48 10.49
N ASP A 89 -11.85 23.96 9.28
CA ASP A 89 -11.44 24.76 8.13
C ASP A 89 -12.19 24.33 6.87
N ARG A 90 -13.20 25.10 6.49
CA ARG A 90 -14.03 24.85 5.30
C ARG A 90 -13.27 24.84 3.95
N ARG A 91 -12.00 25.25 3.94
CA ARG A 91 -11.13 25.18 2.77
C ARG A 91 -10.46 23.81 2.63
N ARG A 92 -10.49 23.01 3.69
CA ARG A 92 -9.92 21.67 3.73
C ARG A 92 -11.00 20.63 3.47
N VAL A 93 -10.65 19.66 2.68
CA VAL A 93 -11.50 18.51 2.39
C VAL A 93 -10.75 17.25 2.78
N HIS A 94 -11.37 16.45 3.59
CA HIS A 94 -10.92 15.12 3.95
C HIS A 94 -11.50 14.08 3.00
N VAL A 95 -10.79 12.99 2.85
CA VAL A 95 -11.23 11.79 2.17
C VAL A 95 -11.20 10.66 3.19
N GLU A 96 -12.31 10.00 3.35
CA GLU A 96 -12.46 8.90 4.29
C GLU A 96 -13.09 7.67 3.62
N PRO A 97 -12.80 6.45 4.09
CA PRO A 97 -13.42 5.26 3.55
C PRO A 97 -14.90 5.23 3.92
N VAL A 98 -15.73 4.69 3.03
CA VAL A 98 -17.14 4.40 3.33
C VAL A 98 -17.19 3.10 4.16
N PRO A 99 -18.05 2.99 5.20
CA PRO A 99 -18.13 1.79 6.03
C PRO A 99 -18.32 0.49 5.25
N ASP A 100 -19.25 0.45 4.30
CA ASP A 100 -19.51 -0.74 3.47
C ASP A 100 -18.27 -1.13 2.62
N ALA A 101 -17.42 -0.18 2.27
CA ALA A 101 -16.17 -0.44 1.58
C ALA A 101 -15.16 -1.17 2.46
N LEU A 102 -15.19 -0.96 3.77
CA LEU A 102 -14.31 -1.68 4.72
C LEU A 102 -14.64 -3.16 4.76
N ASP A 103 -15.92 -3.52 4.74
CA ASP A 103 -16.37 -4.90 4.71
C ASP A 103 -15.90 -5.59 3.42
N HIS A 104 -16.06 -4.92 2.28
CA HIS A 104 -15.58 -5.46 1.00
C HIS A 104 -14.05 -5.59 0.95
N VAL A 105 -13.30 -4.62 1.47
CA VAL A 105 -11.84 -4.74 1.59
C VAL A 105 -11.47 -5.94 2.45
N GLU A 106 -12.17 -6.16 3.57
CA GLU A 106 -11.92 -7.31 4.45
C GLU A 106 -12.19 -8.65 3.73
N GLU A 107 -13.24 -8.75 2.92
CA GLU A 107 -13.51 -9.92 2.09
C GLU A 107 -12.36 -10.19 1.11
N VAL A 108 -11.82 -9.16 0.45
CA VAL A 108 -10.74 -9.28 -0.52
C VAL A 108 -9.42 -9.70 0.14
N VAL A 109 -9.07 -9.12 1.30
CA VAL A 109 -7.79 -9.41 1.98
C VAL A 109 -7.88 -10.61 2.93
N GLY A 110 -9.08 -11.00 3.34
CA GLY A 110 -9.32 -12.05 4.33
C GLY A 110 -8.63 -13.38 4.03
N PRO A 111 -8.65 -13.90 2.78
CA PRO A 111 -7.92 -15.11 2.41
C PRO A 111 -6.41 -15.03 2.71
N ALA A 112 -5.76 -13.94 2.37
CA ALA A 112 -4.33 -13.73 2.63
C ALA A 112 -4.06 -13.64 4.15
N ARG A 113 -4.89 -12.89 4.89
CA ARG A 113 -4.78 -12.79 6.35
C ARG A 113 -4.90 -14.15 7.04
N ARG A 114 -5.90 -14.97 6.67
CA ARG A 114 -6.07 -16.31 7.24
C ARG A 114 -4.88 -17.22 6.98
N ARG A 115 -4.35 -17.22 5.75
CA ARG A 115 -3.19 -18.03 5.39
C ARG A 115 -1.92 -17.59 6.15
N LEU A 116 -1.67 -16.29 6.24
CA LEU A 116 -0.54 -15.76 7.02
C LEU A 116 -0.68 -16.02 8.51
N ALA A 117 -1.89 -15.89 9.06
CA ALA A 117 -2.16 -16.24 10.46
C ALA A 117 -1.88 -17.71 10.73
N ALA A 118 -2.23 -18.62 9.82
CA ALA A 118 -1.92 -20.04 9.93
C ALA A 118 -0.40 -20.30 9.92
N VAL A 119 0.36 -19.61 9.08
CA VAL A 119 1.83 -19.68 9.09
C VAL A 119 2.40 -19.20 10.42
N LEU A 120 1.94 -18.05 10.93
CA LEU A 120 2.37 -17.50 12.21
C LEU A 120 1.96 -18.36 13.41
N ALA A 121 0.91 -19.17 13.28
CA ALA A 121 0.49 -20.08 14.35
C ALA A 121 1.52 -21.18 14.65
N HIS A 122 2.41 -21.50 13.71
CA HIS A 122 3.53 -22.43 13.90
C HIS A 122 4.76 -21.80 14.58
N CYS A 123 4.76 -20.47 14.76
CA CYS A 123 5.86 -19.76 15.41
C CYS A 123 5.66 -19.72 16.93
N THR A 124 6.77 -19.83 17.67
CA THR A 124 6.77 -19.53 19.10
C THR A 124 6.45 -18.04 19.33
N PRO A 125 6.04 -17.62 20.56
CA PRO A 125 5.84 -16.21 20.87
C PRO A 125 7.04 -15.33 20.53
N ASP A 126 8.26 -15.77 20.86
CA ASP A 126 9.50 -15.03 20.59
C ASP A 126 9.80 -14.89 19.08
N GLN A 127 9.61 -15.97 18.32
CA GLN A 127 9.73 -15.93 16.86
C GLN A 127 8.72 -14.96 16.23
N ARG A 128 7.49 -14.95 16.73
CA ARG A 128 6.45 -14.03 16.27
C ARG A 128 6.81 -12.58 16.58
N ALA A 129 7.30 -12.31 17.79
CA ALA A 129 7.78 -10.99 18.19
C ALA A 129 8.89 -10.50 17.24
N LEU A 130 9.89 -11.34 16.98
CA LEU A 130 11.00 -11.02 16.06
C LEU A 130 10.50 -10.70 14.64
N ILE A 131 9.54 -11.47 14.12
CA ILE A 131 8.96 -11.21 12.79
C ILE A 131 8.22 -9.87 12.75
N LEU A 132 7.45 -9.55 13.79
CA LEU A 132 6.73 -8.28 13.89
C LEU A 132 7.69 -7.09 14.04
N ASP A 133 8.76 -7.23 14.81
CA ASP A 133 9.81 -6.22 14.93
C ASP A 133 10.50 -5.98 13.58
N TYR A 134 10.80 -7.03 12.86
CA TYR A 134 11.34 -6.92 11.49
C TYR A 134 10.40 -6.12 10.58
N PHE A 135 9.11 -6.40 10.57
CA PHE A 135 8.14 -5.66 9.74
C PHE A 135 8.03 -4.19 10.17
N ALA A 136 8.09 -3.91 11.46
CA ALA A 136 8.07 -2.56 11.98
C ALA A 136 9.28 -1.72 11.50
N LEU A 137 10.45 -2.34 11.36
CA LEU A 137 11.67 -1.71 10.85
C LEU A 137 11.73 -1.69 9.31
N ALA A 138 11.29 -2.76 8.65
CA ALA A 138 11.36 -2.88 7.20
C ALA A 138 10.37 -1.93 6.48
N ALA A 139 9.17 -1.73 7.03
CA ALA A 139 8.17 -0.87 6.39
C ALA A 139 8.62 0.59 6.20
N PRO A 140 9.20 1.29 7.18
CA PRO A 140 9.77 2.63 6.94
C PRO A 140 10.97 2.61 5.98
N ALA A 141 11.81 1.58 6.00
CA ALA A 141 12.94 1.46 5.07
C ALA A 141 12.46 1.33 3.61
N PHE A 142 11.43 0.52 3.34
CA PHE A 142 10.82 0.44 2.01
C PHE A 142 10.20 1.76 1.57
N ARG A 143 9.57 2.51 2.48
CA ARG A 143 9.04 3.85 2.14
C ARG A 143 10.16 4.82 1.76
N ALA A 144 11.24 4.86 2.52
CA ALA A 144 12.39 5.70 2.21
C ALA A 144 13.01 5.35 0.86
N ALA A 145 13.25 4.06 0.59
CA ALA A 145 13.74 3.59 -0.71
C ALA A 145 12.80 3.96 -1.88
N THR A 146 11.48 3.93 -1.65
CA THR A 146 10.49 4.35 -2.65
C THR A 146 10.62 5.85 -2.98
N GLU A 147 10.87 6.70 -1.97
CA GLU A 147 11.10 8.13 -2.15
C GLU A 147 12.39 8.39 -2.91
N GLU A 148 13.47 7.69 -2.61
CA GLU A 148 14.74 7.76 -3.33
C GLU A 148 14.58 7.38 -4.82
N ILE A 149 13.89 6.27 -5.11
CA ILE A 149 13.60 5.82 -6.48
C ILE A 149 12.80 6.89 -7.23
N ARG A 150 11.79 7.49 -6.60
CA ARG A 150 10.98 8.56 -7.20
C ARG A 150 11.77 9.82 -7.45
N ALA A 151 12.65 10.20 -6.54
CA ALA A 151 13.53 11.37 -6.67
C ALA A 151 14.54 11.18 -7.79
N ALA A 152 15.05 9.98 -7.99
CA ALA A 152 16.00 9.63 -9.05
C ALA A 152 15.35 9.49 -10.45
N ALA A 153 14.01 9.32 -10.51
CA ALA A 153 13.30 9.16 -11.77
C ALA A 153 13.42 10.44 -12.63
N PRO A 154 13.85 10.34 -13.91
CA PRO A 154 13.95 11.51 -14.78
C PRO A 154 12.57 12.13 -14.97
N ARG A 155 12.46 13.45 -14.71
CA ARG A 155 11.21 14.20 -14.99
C ARG A 155 10.87 14.01 -16.46
N ARG A 156 9.81 13.29 -16.78
CA ARG A 156 9.30 13.14 -18.16
C ARG A 156 9.09 14.54 -18.73
N ARG A 157 10.03 14.96 -19.58
CA ARG A 157 9.86 16.18 -20.39
C ARG A 157 8.57 15.99 -21.18
N THR A 158 7.54 16.77 -20.85
CA THR A 158 6.36 16.91 -21.70
C THR A 158 6.86 17.32 -23.09
N ARG A 159 6.85 16.39 -24.07
CA ARG A 159 7.01 16.76 -25.47
C ARG A 159 5.86 17.71 -25.78
N LYS A 160 6.18 19.01 -25.90
CA LYS A 160 5.32 19.95 -26.61
C LYS A 160 5.27 19.44 -28.05
N SER A 161 4.13 18.89 -28.46
CA SER A 161 3.79 18.72 -29.87
C SER A 161 3.62 20.12 -30.43
N GLY A 162 4.53 20.52 -31.30
CA GLY A 162 4.34 21.69 -32.18
C GLY A 162 3.35 21.31 -33.28
#